data_018e26c01e9f6aeef43e09fc2d93ac98
#
_entry.id   018e26c01e9f6aeef43e09fc2d93ac98
#
_cell.length_a   1.000
_cell.length_b   1.000
_cell.length_c   1.000
_cell.angle_alpha   90.00
_cell.angle_beta   90.00
_cell.angle_gamma   90.00
#
_symmetry.space_group_name_H-M   'P 1'
#
loop_
_entity.id
_entity.type
_entity.pdbx_description
1 polymer ?
#
loop_
_entity_poly.entity_id
_entity_poly.type
_entity_poly.pdbx_seq_one_letter_code
_entity_poly.pdbx_strand_id
1 'polypeptide(L)'
;MATAICKRCRAQTEPSRLETAAGKSDSISVTLRGMPVLACPNGHRQFVKQDFALKLVEHLVKEDEAKLPAGKEKGLLFTHYCCGDCGAELGKSAERRETFPLEVSLPEFEPFRVELTAPLYRCPKCSREQLHSLEEVRKATPPALAEAFRAADIPPG
;
A
#
# COMPACT_ATOMS: atom_id res chain seq x y z
N MET A 1 9.13 -5.83 26.63
CA MET A 1 9.52 -5.39 25.29
C MET A 1 10.79 -4.58 25.38
N ALA A 2 11.76 -4.91 24.55
CA ALA A 2 12.98 -4.12 24.48
C ALA A 2 12.67 -2.77 23.83
N THR A 3 13.04 -1.68 24.49
CA THR A 3 12.98 -0.36 23.89
C THR A 3 14.23 -0.15 23.06
N ALA A 4 14.06 0.30 21.83
CA ALA A 4 15.18 0.59 20.96
C ALA A 4 15.68 2.02 21.19
N ILE A 5 16.92 2.27 20.82
CA ILE A 5 17.51 3.61 20.89
C ILE A 5 17.25 4.33 19.56
N CYS A 6 16.89 5.60 19.63
CA CYS A 6 16.70 6.41 18.43
C CYS A 6 17.99 6.51 17.63
N LYS A 7 17.92 6.17 16.35
CA LYS A 7 19.09 6.16 15.47
C LYS A 7 19.64 7.56 15.19
N ARG A 8 18.82 8.59 15.40
CA ARG A 8 19.23 9.99 15.13
C ARG A 8 19.81 10.72 16.33
N CYS A 9 19.18 10.59 17.50
CA CYS A 9 19.57 11.37 18.67
C CYS A 9 19.96 10.52 19.87
N ARG A 10 19.90 9.22 19.75
CA ARG A 10 20.26 8.26 20.80
C ARG A 10 19.38 8.27 22.03
N ALA A 11 18.27 8.99 22.00
CA ALA A 11 17.30 8.95 23.08
C ALA A 11 16.55 7.61 23.06
N GLN A 12 16.01 7.22 24.19
CA GLN A 12 15.22 6.01 24.30
C GLN A 12 13.89 6.18 23.57
N THR A 13 13.51 5.20 22.74
CA THR A 13 12.24 5.24 22.02
C THR A 13 11.16 4.47 22.77
N GLU A 14 9.91 4.82 22.49
CA GLU A 14 8.75 4.15 23.03
C GLU A 14 7.81 3.72 21.89
N PRO A 15 7.05 2.63 22.07
CA PRO A 15 6.03 2.25 21.10
C PRO A 15 4.99 3.36 20.94
N SER A 16 4.64 3.65 19.69
CA SER A 16 3.66 4.67 19.36
C SER A 16 2.90 4.23 18.10
N ARG A 17 1.94 5.01 17.68
CA ARG A 17 1.20 4.78 16.45
C ARG A 17 1.28 6.00 15.57
N LEU A 18 1.54 5.75 14.30
CA LEU A 18 1.51 6.78 13.28
C LEU A 18 0.05 7.08 12.96
N GLU A 19 -0.38 8.32 13.18
CA GLU A 19 -1.77 8.69 12.96
C GLU A 19 -2.16 8.53 11.48
N THR A 20 -1.37 9.13 10.60
CA THR A 20 -1.58 9.00 9.16
C THR A 20 -0.30 9.35 8.40
N ALA A 21 -0.08 8.67 7.29
CA ALA A 21 0.98 9.01 6.33
C ALA A 21 0.54 8.55 4.94
N ALA A 22 0.76 9.38 3.94
CA ALA A 22 0.31 9.09 2.59
C ALA A 22 1.47 9.18 1.59
N GLY A 23 1.42 8.36 0.57
CA GLY A 23 2.35 8.36 -0.53
C GLY A 23 1.67 7.88 -1.80
N LYS A 24 2.28 8.14 -2.93
CA LYS A 24 1.72 7.73 -4.22
C LYS A 24 2.81 7.31 -5.19
N SER A 25 2.44 6.48 -6.15
CA SER A 25 3.26 6.09 -7.28
C SER A 25 2.36 5.86 -8.47
N ASP A 26 2.63 6.54 -9.58
CA ASP A 26 1.76 6.55 -10.75
C ASP A 26 0.32 6.95 -10.37
N SER A 27 -0.66 6.11 -10.69
CA SER A 27 -2.06 6.39 -10.37
C SER A 27 -2.52 5.80 -9.04
N ILE A 28 -1.62 5.17 -8.29
CA ILE A 28 -1.93 4.47 -7.05
C ILE A 28 -1.48 5.31 -5.86
N SER A 29 -2.36 5.47 -4.87
CA SER A 29 -2.05 6.17 -3.63
C SER A 29 -2.27 5.24 -2.45
N VAL A 30 -1.42 5.35 -1.43
CA VAL A 30 -1.59 4.60 -0.19
C VAL A 30 -1.63 5.58 0.98
N THR A 31 -2.47 5.29 1.98
CA THR A 31 -2.53 6.04 3.22
C THR A 31 -2.44 5.04 4.37
N LEU A 32 -1.44 5.21 5.21
CA LEU A 32 -1.26 4.39 6.40
C LEU A 32 -2.00 5.04 7.56
N ARG A 33 -2.76 4.24 8.33
CA ARG A 33 -3.48 4.72 9.49
C ARG A 33 -3.24 3.81 10.69
N GLY A 34 -2.72 4.38 11.76
CA GLY A 34 -2.48 3.65 13.00
C GLY A 34 -1.32 2.67 12.95
N MET A 35 -0.40 2.82 12.00
CA MET A 35 0.77 1.93 11.89
C MET A 35 1.64 2.03 13.13
N PRO A 36 2.08 0.89 13.71
CA PRO A 36 2.97 0.94 14.86
C PRO A 36 4.36 1.45 14.47
N VAL A 37 4.91 2.32 15.28
CA VAL A 37 6.25 2.89 15.12
C VAL A 37 6.90 3.01 16.47
N LEU A 38 8.21 3.27 16.49
CA LEU A 38 8.94 3.69 17.68
C LEU A 38 9.17 5.19 17.56
N ALA A 39 8.89 5.92 18.63
CA ALA A 39 9.05 7.37 18.67
C ALA A 39 9.93 7.77 19.86
N CYS A 40 10.80 8.75 19.66
CA CYS A 40 11.61 9.30 20.73
C CYS A 40 11.04 10.65 21.21
N PRO A 41 11.47 11.13 22.40
CA PRO A 41 10.97 12.41 22.93
C PRO A 41 11.24 13.62 22.04
N ASN A 42 12.21 13.52 21.15
CA ASN A 42 12.58 14.60 20.23
C ASN A 42 11.81 14.56 18.90
N GLY A 43 10.79 13.71 18.80
CA GLY A 43 9.92 13.66 17.64
C GLY A 43 10.41 12.81 16.49
N HIS A 44 11.49 12.08 16.65
CA HIS A 44 11.97 11.15 15.62
C HIS A 44 11.18 9.85 15.66
N ARG A 45 10.95 9.26 14.49
CA ARG A 45 10.26 7.98 14.35
C ARG A 45 11.14 6.98 13.64
N GLN A 46 10.95 5.72 13.95
CA GLN A 46 11.63 4.62 13.26
C GLN A 46 10.73 3.39 13.24
N PHE A 47 11.04 2.43 12.36
CA PHE A 47 10.28 1.18 12.31
C PHE A 47 10.45 0.39 13.60
N VAL A 48 9.38 -0.31 13.99
CA VAL A 48 9.38 -1.17 15.18
C VAL A 48 10.39 -2.32 15.05
N LYS A 49 10.65 -2.78 13.82
CA LYS A 49 11.68 -3.75 13.50
C LYS A 49 12.29 -3.41 12.16
N GLN A 50 13.54 -3.81 11.96
CA GLN A 50 14.30 -3.49 10.75
C GLN A 50 13.64 -4.04 9.48
N ASP A 51 12.99 -5.19 9.56
CA ASP A 51 12.34 -5.85 8.42
C ASP A 51 10.84 -5.53 8.29
N PHE A 52 10.32 -4.59 9.09
CA PHE A 52 8.91 -4.27 9.11
C PHE A 52 8.38 -3.83 7.73
N ALA A 53 9.09 -2.92 7.07
CA ALA A 53 8.67 -2.41 5.77
C ALA A 53 8.57 -3.53 4.73
N LEU A 54 9.55 -4.43 4.72
CA LEU A 54 9.54 -5.57 3.79
C LEU A 54 8.37 -6.50 4.06
N LYS A 55 8.12 -6.83 5.32
CA LYS A 55 6.99 -7.68 5.70
C LYS A 55 5.66 -7.06 5.34
N LEU A 56 5.53 -5.75 5.51
CA LEU A 56 4.32 -5.03 5.13
C LEU A 56 4.06 -5.12 3.64
N VAL A 57 5.09 -4.88 2.82
CA VAL A 57 4.97 -4.99 1.35
C VAL A 57 4.56 -6.41 0.96
N GLU A 58 5.23 -7.41 1.50
CA GLU A 58 4.92 -8.80 1.18
C GLU A 58 3.47 -9.17 1.54
N HIS A 59 3.01 -8.75 2.70
CA HIS A 59 1.65 -9.03 3.15
C HIS A 59 0.61 -8.36 2.25
N LEU A 60 0.81 -7.08 1.93
CA LEU A 60 -0.10 -6.35 1.06
C LEU A 60 -0.18 -6.99 -0.33
N VAL A 61 0.96 -7.27 -0.92
CA VAL A 61 1.03 -7.82 -2.29
C VAL A 61 0.46 -9.23 -2.37
N LYS A 62 0.80 -10.09 -1.42
CA LYS A 62 0.40 -11.51 -1.48
C LYS A 62 -1.00 -11.77 -0.96
N GLU A 63 -1.46 -11.03 0.03
CA GLU A 63 -2.73 -11.33 0.70
C GLU A 63 -3.80 -10.29 0.45
N ASP A 64 -3.54 -9.03 0.79
CA ASP A 64 -4.58 -8.00 0.77
C ASP A 64 -4.96 -7.58 -0.66
N GLU A 65 -3.97 -7.33 -1.49
CA GLU A 65 -4.21 -6.88 -2.87
C GLU A 65 -4.79 -7.97 -3.76
N ALA A 66 -4.54 -9.23 -3.43
CA ALA A 66 -5.09 -10.35 -4.17
C ALA A 66 -6.61 -10.41 -4.13
N LYS A 67 -7.24 -9.76 -3.17
CA LYS A 67 -8.70 -9.72 -3.02
C LYS A 67 -9.37 -8.59 -3.79
N LEU A 68 -8.60 -7.69 -4.38
CA LEU A 68 -9.14 -6.56 -5.10
C LEU A 68 -9.71 -6.96 -6.45
N PRO A 69 -10.81 -6.29 -6.90
CA PRO A 69 -11.38 -6.57 -8.23
C PRO A 69 -10.43 -6.07 -9.31
N ALA A 70 -9.98 -6.94 -10.19
CA ALA A 70 -9.02 -6.57 -11.22
C ALA A 70 -9.24 -7.34 -12.50
N GLY A 71 -8.90 -6.69 -13.61
CA GLY A 71 -8.86 -7.29 -14.91
C GLY A 71 -7.63 -8.14 -15.14
N LYS A 72 -7.46 -8.59 -16.34
CA LYS A 72 -6.31 -9.40 -16.75
C LYS A 72 -5.54 -8.69 -17.84
N GLU A 73 -4.22 -8.80 -17.75
CA GLU A 73 -3.33 -8.26 -18.75
C GLU A 73 -3.15 -9.29 -19.89
N LYS A 74 -3.27 -8.85 -21.13
CA LYS A 74 -3.09 -9.70 -22.31
C LYS A 74 -2.26 -8.98 -23.36
N GLY A 75 -1.55 -9.73 -24.18
CA GLY A 75 -0.76 -9.22 -25.29
C GLY A 75 0.73 -9.41 -25.10
N LEU A 76 1.44 -9.72 -26.21
CA LEU A 76 2.89 -9.93 -26.21
C LEU A 76 3.65 -8.65 -26.57
N LEU A 77 3.18 -7.90 -27.56
CA LEU A 77 3.82 -6.68 -28.03
C LEU A 77 3.17 -5.42 -27.47
N PHE A 78 1.83 -5.44 -27.34
CA PHE A 78 1.07 -4.35 -26.78
C PHE A 78 0.23 -4.89 -25.64
N THR A 79 0.36 -4.29 -24.47
CA THR A 79 -0.41 -4.69 -23.31
C THR A 79 -1.84 -4.20 -23.40
N HIS A 80 -2.80 -5.10 -23.27
CA HIS A 80 -4.21 -4.82 -23.18
C HIS A 80 -4.75 -5.30 -21.86
N TYR A 81 -5.73 -4.59 -21.33
CA TYR A 81 -6.39 -4.97 -20.09
C TYR A 81 -7.81 -5.42 -20.41
N CYS A 82 -8.18 -6.59 -19.92
CA CYS A 82 -9.48 -7.20 -20.19
C CYS A 82 -10.22 -7.47 -18.89
N CYS A 83 -11.56 -7.42 -18.97
CA CYS A 83 -12.42 -7.70 -17.83
C CYS A 83 -12.14 -9.10 -17.27
N GLY A 84 -12.01 -9.21 -15.95
CA GLY A 84 -11.76 -10.48 -15.28
C GLY A 84 -12.95 -11.45 -15.35
N ASP A 85 -14.16 -10.94 -15.61
CA ASP A 85 -15.36 -11.78 -15.70
C ASP A 85 -15.70 -12.17 -17.12
N CYS A 86 -15.84 -11.21 -18.04
CA CYS A 86 -16.33 -11.49 -19.39
C CYS A 86 -15.25 -11.43 -20.48
N GLY A 87 -14.05 -10.97 -20.15
CA GLY A 87 -12.93 -10.92 -21.09
C GLY A 87 -12.95 -9.76 -22.08
N ALA A 88 -13.94 -8.87 -22.02
CA ALA A 88 -13.99 -7.71 -22.90
C ALA A 88 -12.87 -6.72 -22.56
N GLU A 89 -12.36 -6.03 -23.56
CA GLU A 89 -11.29 -5.05 -23.35
C GLU A 89 -11.78 -3.88 -22.51
N LEU A 90 -11.01 -3.51 -21.49
CA LEU A 90 -11.29 -2.35 -20.65
C LEU A 90 -10.78 -1.09 -21.30
N GLY A 91 -11.51 0.02 -21.13
CA GLY A 91 -11.10 1.31 -21.66
C GLY A 91 -9.83 1.84 -21.02
N LYS A 92 -9.28 2.87 -21.63
CA LYS A 92 -8.06 3.52 -21.11
C LYS A 92 -8.35 4.63 -20.11
N SER A 93 -9.59 5.11 -20.06
CA SER A 93 -10.01 6.17 -19.16
C SER A 93 -10.70 5.58 -17.95
N ALA A 94 -10.23 5.97 -16.77
CA ALA A 94 -10.84 5.53 -15.53
C ALA A 94 -12.23 6.16 -15.36
N GLU A 95 -13.20 5.36 -14.91
CA GLU A 95 -14.54 5.84 -14.59
C GLU A 95 -14.51 6.71 -13.34
N ARG A 96 -13.78 6.27 -12.32
CA ARG A 96 -13.61 6.97 -11.04
C ARG A 96 -12.42 6.41 -10.28
N ARG A 97 -12.10 7.02 -9.16
CA ARG A 97 -11.11 6.47 -8.23
C ARG A 97 -11.84 5.89 -7.03
N GLU A 98 -11.36 4.78 -6.54
CA GLU A 98 -11.92 4.11 -5.36
C GLU A 98 -10.85 3.92 -4.31
N THR A 99 -11.25 4.08 -3.04
CA THR A 99 -10.38 3.79 -1.90
C THR A 99 -10.77 2.46 -1.29
N PHE A 100 -9.83 1.53 -1.25
CA PHE A 100 -10.02 0.21 -0.66
C PHE A 100 -9.36 0.19 0.71
N PRO A 101 -10.14 0.02 1.79
CA PRO A 101 -9.56 -0.13 3.12
C PRO A 101 -9.03 -1.56 3.30
N LEU A 102 -7.73 -1.68 3.56
CA LEU A 102 -7.09 -2.96 3.78
C LEU A 102 -6.69 -3.05 5.26
N GLU A 103 -7.31 -3.97 5.98
CA GLU A 103 -6.93 -4.22 7.37
C GLU A 103 -5.72 -5.14 7.38
N VAL A 104 -4.60 -4.62 7.85
CA VAL A 104 -3.33 -5.35 7.86
C VAL A 104 -3.11 -5.94 9.25
N SER A 105 -2.96 -7.26 9.29
CA SER A 105 -2.67 -7.99 10.52
C SER A 105 -1.36 -8.74 10.35
N LEU A 106 -0.30 -8.20 10.93
CA LEU A 106 1.02 -8.82 10.91
C LEU A 106 1.28 -9.51 12.26
N PRO A 107 1.98 -10.67 12.27
CA PRO A 107 2.34 -11.31 13.53
C PRO A 107 3.11 -10.36 14.44
N GLU A 108 2.85 -10.40 15.73
CA GLU A 108 3.52 -9.59 16.76
C GLU A 108 3.10 -8.12 16.80
N PHE A 109 2.27 -7.64 15.86
CA PHE A 109 1.85 -6.25 15.83
C PHE A 109 0.33 -6.14 15.89
N GLU A 110 -0.16 -5.05 16.47
CA GLU A 110 -1.58 -4.77 16.44
C GLU A 110 -2.03 -4.43 15.03
N PRO A 111 -3.25 -4.83 14.63
CA PRO A 111 -3.76 -4.50 13.30
C PRO A 111 -3.81 -3.00 13.05
N PHE A 112 -3.57 -2.62 11.80
CA PHE A 112 -3.67 -1.24 11.37
C PHE A 112 -4.25 -1.22 9.95
N ARG A 113 -4.53 -0.02 9.45
CA ARG A 113 -5.20 0.12 8.15
C ARG A 113 -4.27 0.71 7.11
N VAL A 114 -4.32 0.15 5.91
CA VAL A 114 -3.73 0.75 4.72
C VAL A 114 -4.88 1.03 3.76
N GLU A 115 -5.09 2.29 3.42
CA GLU A 115 -6.09 2.67 2.44
C GLU A 115 -5.41 2.82 1.08
N LEU A 116 -5.83 2.00 0.13
CA LEU A 116 -5.29 2.01 -1.23
C LEU A 116 -6.30 2.68 -2.14
N THR A 117 -5.90 3.76 -2.80
CA THR A 117 -6.75 4.47 -3.76
C THR A 117 -6.23 4.23 -5.16
N ALA A 118 -7.10 3.77 -6.04
CA ALA A 118 -6.75 3.38 -7.38
C ALA A 118 -7.86 3.73 -8.38
N PRO A 119 -7.52 3.90 -9.66
CA PRO A 119 -8.54 4.13 -10.68
C PRO A 119 -9.30 2.84 -10.97
N LEU A 120 -10.61 2.95 -11.14
CA LEU A 120 -11.48 1.86 -11.56
C LEU A 120 -11.95 2.06 -12.98
N TYR A 121 -11.99 0.98 -13.73
CA TYR A 121 -12.39 0.95 -15.13
C TYR A 121 -13.66 0.11 -15.27
N ARG A 122 -14.66 0.68 -15.91
CA ARG A 122 -15.92 -0.02 -16.14
C ARG A 122 -15.84 -0.86 -17.40
N CYS A 123 -16.22 -2.12 -17.31
CA CYS A 123 -16.30 -2.97 -18.49
C CYS A 123 -17.46 -2.51 -19.40
N PRO A 124 -17.21 -2.23 -20.68
CA PRO A 124 -18.28 -1.77 -21.58
C PRO A 124 -19.32 -2.83 -21.86
N LYS A 125 -19.02 -4.11 -21.60
CA LYS A 125 -19.92 -5.22 -21.87
C LYS A 125 -20.74 -5.63 -20.66
N CYS A 126 -20.12 -5.85 -19.49
CA CYS A 126 -20.82 -6.32 -18.29
C CYS A 126 -20.97 -5.26 -17.20
N SER A 127 -20.43 -4.08 -17.40
CA SER A 127 -20.50 -2.93 -16.48
C SER A 127 -19.74 -3.10 -15.15
N ARG A 128 -18.99 -4.17 -14.98
CA ARG A 128 -18.20 -4.37 -13.77
C ARG A 128 -17.09 -3.33 -13.67
N GLU A 129 -16.97 -2.69 -12.49
CA GLU A 129 -15.88 -1.79 -12.21
C GLU A 129 -14.73 -2.56 -11.57
N GLN A 130 -13.50 -2.32 -12.04
CA GLN A 130 -12.33 -3.06 -11.61
C GLN A 130 -11.04 -2.32 -11.94
N LEU A 131 -9.96 -2.69 -11.27
CA LEU A 131 -8.63 -2.22 -11.62
C LEU A 131 -8.22 -2.83 -12.97
N HIS A 132 -7.28 -2.19 -13.68
CA HIS A 132 -6.73 -2.75 -14.92
C HIS A 132 -6.09 -4.12 -14.64
N SER A 133 -5.20 -4.20 -13.64
CA SER A 133 -4.59 -5.45 -13.24
C SER A 133 -4.03 -5.35 -11.82
N LEU A 134 -3.90 -6.49 -11.16
CA LEU A 134 -3.22 -6.57 -9.86
C LEU A 134 -1.73 -6.25 -10.00
N GLU A 135 -1.15 -6.54 -11.15
CA GLU A 135 0.27 -6.28 -11.41
C GLU A 135 0.61 -4.80 -11.32
N GLU A 136 -0.25 -3.93 -11.84
CA GLU A 136 -0.06 -2.48 -11.71
C GLU A 136 -0.03 -2.04 -10.25
N VAL A 137 -0.94 -2.57 -9.45
CA VAL A 137 -1.01 -2.25 -8.02
C VAL A 137 0.23 -2.77 -7.30
N ARG A 138 0.62 -4.00 -7.58
CA ARG A 138 1.79 -4.62 -6.95
C ARG A 138 3.09 -3.88 -7.27
N LYS A 139 3.23 -3.36 -8.48
CA LYS A 139 4.38 -2.55 -8.87
C LYS A 139 4.41 -1.20 -8.17
N ALA A 140 3.26 -0.59 -8.00
CA ALA A 140 3.15 0.75 -7.44
C ALA A 140 3.24 0.77 -5.91
N THR A 141 2.86 -0.31 -5.24
CA THR A 141 2.78 -0.37 -3.78
C THR A 141 4.13 -0.07 -3.08
N PRO A 142 5.26 -0.72 -3.42
CA PRO A 142 6.51 -0.43 -2.75
C PRO A 142 6.95 1.04 -2.85
N PRO A 143 6.98 1.67 -4.03
CA PRO A 143 7.39 3.08 -4.10
C PRO A 143 6.37 4.02 -3.43
N ALA A 144 5.08 3.72 -3.45
CA ALA A 144 4.08 4.54 -2.76
C ALA A 144 4.27 4.47 -1.25
N LEU A 145 4.54 3.28 -0.70
CA LEU A 145 4.85 3.11 0.72
C LEU A 145 6.14 3.83 1.10
N ALA A 146 7.18 3.74 0.25
CA ALA A 146 8.43 4.43 0.52
C ALA A 146 8.22 5.94 0.61
N GLU A 147 7.36 6.52 -0.24
CA GLU A 147 7.02 7.93 -0.16
C GLU A 147 6.26 8.26 1.12
N ALA A 148 5.31 7.40 1.52
CA ALA A 148 4.57 7.58 2.77
C ALA A 148 5.50 7.57 3.99
N PHE A 149 6.48 6.66 4.01
CA PHE A 149 7.46 6.59 5.09
C PHE A 149 8.33 7.86 5.14
N ARG A 150 8.75 8.37 3.99
CA ARG A 150 9.49 9.63 3.93
C ARG A 150 8.65 10.79 4.42
N ALA A 151 7.37 10.84 4.05
CA ALA A 151 6.45 11.88 4.50
C ALA A 151 6.25 11.84 6.02
N ALA A 152 6.31 10.64 6.61
CA ALA A 152 6.22 10.46 8.07
C ALA A 152 7.57 10.63 8.77
N ASP A 153 8.63 10.94 8.04
CA ASP A 153 9.99 11.10 8.55
C ASP A 153 10.52 9.82 9.21
N ILE A 154 10.23 8.67 8.60
CA ILE A 154 10.75 7.37 9.03
C ILE A 154 11.91 7.01 8.10
N PRO A 155 13.15 6.96 8.61
CA PRO A 155 14.30 6.61 7.76
C PRO A 155 14.25 5.15 7.33
N PRO A 156 14.85 4.83 6.17
CA PRO A 156 14.97 3.44 5.74
C PRO A 156 15.68 2.62 6.80
N GLY A 157 15.20 1.40 6.98
CA GLY A 157 15.73 0.50 8.00
C GLY A 157 17.11 -0.05 7.71
#